data_dd86214a84b018034693a7b08e1130f5
#
_entry.id   dd86214a84b018034693a7b08e1130f5
#
_cell.length_a   1.000
_cell.length_b   1.000
_cell.length_c   1.000
_cell.angle_alpha   90.00
_cell.angle_beta   90.00
_cell.angle_gamma   90.00
#
_symmetry.space_group_name_H-M   'P 1'
#
loop_
_entity.id
_entity.type
_entity.pdbx_description
1 polymer ?
#
loop_
_entity_poly.entity_id
_entity_poly.type
_entity_poly.pdbx_seq_one_letter_code
_entity_poly.pdbx_strand_id
1 'polypeptide(L)'
;MIKLNRLYTPIKLTPAFVRKKTDLYKTTREDVWNIDWLKDSLMDLSHGKCAYCECSLTKESNYMEVEHFEDKHQYPDKVMVWDNLLPSCKHCNGHKSKHDVRKDPIINPFVDNPNDHLYFQYYRYKAKDVIGENTISVLDLNDGERRMVDIRFEIGNFLQQSLEELLTKLGYYQENPTIPKKNKLVGAVVNTIRQCMPESEYSALCATVLHSCDEYQKLKNEMKKCGLWTKELNDCDQTSRNICLFK
;
A
#
# COMPACT_ATOMS: atom_id res chain seq x y z
N MET A 1 2.38 3.63 1.35
CA MET A 1 1.32 3.46 2.39
C MET A 1 0.04 4.07 1.87
N ILE A 2 -1.06 3.33 1.96
CA ILE A 2 -2.41 3.81 1.59
C ILE A 2 -3.34 3.71 2.79
N LYS A 3 -4.45 4.44 2.74
CA LYS A 3 -5.56 4.24 3.68
C LYS A 3 -6.13 2.84 3.49
N LEU A 4 -6.28 2.10 4.58
CA LEU A 4 -6.91 0.78 4.64
C LEU A 4 -8.26 0.87 5.37
N ASN A 5 -9.16 -0.05 5.07
CA ASN A 5 -10.48 -0.10 5.69
C ASN A 5 -10.71 -1.43 6.41
N ARG A 6 -11.23 -1.37 7.63
CA ARG A 6 -11.70 -2.56 8.34
C ARG A 6 -13.14 -2.85 7.92
N LEU A 7 -13.28 -3.65 6.86
CA LEU A 7 -14.60 -3.96 6.29
C LEU A 7 -15.42 -4.89 7.18
N TYR A 8 -14.78 -5.65 8.06
CA TYR A 8 -15.42 -6.63 8.95
C TYR A 8 -14.53 -6.96 10.15
N THR A 9 -15.15 -7.57 11.16
CA THR A 9 -14.44 -8.28 12.24
C THR A 9 -14.62 -9.79 12.02
N PRO A 10 -13.55 -10.62 12.08
CA PRO A 10 -13.66 -12.07 11.89
C PRO A 10 -14.65 -12.69 12.90
N ILE A 11 -15.59 -13.50 12.40
CA ILE A 11 -16.64 -14.14 13.23
C ILE A 11 -16.04 -14.97 14.38
N LYS A 12 -14.87 -15.59 14.15
CA LYS A 12 -14.15 -16.38 15.16
C LYS A 12 -13.53 -15.51 16.27
N LEU A 13 -13.40 -14.20 16.08
CA LEU A 13 -12.85 -13.27 17.07
C LEU A 13 -13.94 -12.79 18.05
N THR A 14 -14.58 -13.76 18.71
CA THR A 14 -15.64 -13.47 19.69
C THR A 14 -15.09 -12.82 20.96
N PRO A 15 -15.89 -12.05 21.72
CA PRO A 15 -15.44 -11.47 22.99
C PRO A 15 -14.88 -12.49 23.99
N ALA A 16 -15.45 -13.69 24.02
CA ALA A 16 -14.96 -14.78 24.87
C ALA A 16 -13.59 -15.30 24.42
N PHE A 17 -13.39 -15.44 23.10
CA PHE A 17 -12.10 -15.83 22.51
C PHE A 17 -11.03 -14.79 22.79
N VAL A 18 -11.32 -13.51 22.55
CA VAL A 18 -10.40 -12.38 22.81
C VAL A 18 -9.98 -12.39 24.27
N ARG A 19 -10.92 -12.48 25.22
CA ARG A 19 -10.64 -12.53 26.66
C ARG A 19 -9.73 -13.70 26.99
N LYS A 20 -10.11 -14.92 26.60
CA LYS A 20 -9.33 -16.14 26.86
C LYS A 20 -7.88 -16.02 26.38
N LYS A 21 -7.67 -15.51 25.15
CA LYS A 21 -6.34 -15.35 24.57
C LYS A 21 -5.54 -14.22 25.22
N THR A 22 -6.20 -13.13 25.59
CA THR A 22 -5.57 -12.01 26.30
C THR A 22 -5.10 -12.45 27.70
N ASP A 23 -5.92 -13.19 28.44
CA ASP A 23 -5.56 -13.71 29.76
C ASP A 23 -4.39 -14.72 29.67
N LEU A 24 -4.40 -15.59 28.67
CA LEU A 24 -3.28 -16.49 28.37
C LEU A 24 -2.00 -15.70 28.12
N TYR A 25 -2.02 -14.69 27.23
CA TYR A 25 -0.86 -13.86 26.95
C TYR A 25 -0.33 -13.15 28.20
N LYS A 26 -1.21 -12.60 29.05
CA LYS A 26 -0.79 -11.94 30.28
C LYS A 26 -0.07 -12.89 31.23
N THR A 27 -0.45 -14.16 31.26
CA THR A 27 0.11 -15.19 32.15
C THR A 27 1.38 -15.82 31.60
N THR A 28 1.39 -16.17 30.30
CA THR A 28 2.46 -17.00 29.70
C THR A 28 3.42 -16.23 28.83
N ARG A 29 2.99 -15.07 28.28
CA ARG A 29 3.68 -14.32 27.24
C ARG A 29 3.85 -15.05 25.91
N GLU A 30 3.09 -16.11 25.68
CA GLU A 30 3.09 -16.85 24.42
C GLU A 30 2.42 -16.08 23.28
N ASP A 31 2.81 -16.39 22.04
CA ASP A 31 2.29 -15.75 20.82
C ASP A 31 0.87 -16.22 20.48
N VAL A 32 -0.12 -15.69 21.21
CA VAL A 32 -1.54 -16.08 21.12
C VAL A 32 -2.24 -15.66 19.83
N TRP A 33 -1.62 -14.77 19.04
CA TRP A 33 -2.13 -14.24 17.77
C TRP A 33 -1.63 -15.01 16.54
N ASN A 34 -0.71 -15.96 16.70
CA ASN A 34 -0.19 -16.79 15.60
C ASN A 34 -1.23 -17.83 15.17
N ILE A 35 -2.27 -17.38 14.49
CA ILE A 35 -3.45 -18.17 14.12
C ILE A 35 -3.73 -17.92 12.64
N ASP A 36 -3.83 -18.99 11.83
CA ASP A 36 -3.94 -18.89 10.37
C ASP A 36 -5.13 -18.04 9.92
N TRP A 37 -6.36 -18.34 10.41
CA TRP A 37 -7.53 -17.56 10.02
C TRP A 37 -7.46 -16.07 10.42
N LEU A 38 -6.71 -15.72 11.48
CA LEU A 38 -6.50 -14.33 11.90
C LEU A 38 -5.56 -13.62 10.92
N LYS A 39 -4.48 -14.32 10.55
CA LYS A 39 -3.53 -13.84 9.54
C LYS A 39 -4.20 -13.66 8.18
N ASP A 40 -4.97 -14.66 7.73
CA ASP A 40 -5.70 -14.59 6.47
C ASP A 40 -6.66 -13.38 6.46
N SER A 41 -7.39 -13.16 7.55
CA SER A 41 -8.28 -11.99 7.67
C SER A 41 -7.53 -10.65 7.62
N LEU A 42 -6.34 -10.57 8.21
CA LEU A 42 -5.50 -9.35 8.12
C LEU A 42 -4.94 -9.17 6.71
N MET A 43 -4.53 -10.25 6.05
CA MET A 43 -4.05 -10.22 4.67
C MET A 43 -5.12 -9.74 3.70
N ASP A 44 -6.37 -10.19 3.87
CA ASP A 44 -7.51 -9.73 3.06
C ASP A 44 -7.70 -8.21 3.15
N LEU A 45 -7.62 -7.64 4.36
CA LEU A 45 -7.78 -6.19 4.57
C LEU A 45 -6.69 -5.34 3.92
N SER A 46 -5.52 -5.90 3.70
CA SER A 46 -4.36 -5.21 3.10
C SER A 46 -4.06 -5.62 1.67
N HIS A 47 -4.90 -6.44 1.05
CA HIS A 47 -4.65 -7.02 -0.27
C HIS A 47 -3.31 -7.78 -0.34
N GLY A 48 -2.96 -8.53 0.71
CA GLY A 48 -1.73 -9.30 0.78
C GLY A 48 -0.46 -8.46 0.94
N LYS A 49 -0.56 -7.21 1.42
CA LYS A 49 0.56 -6.26 1.53
C LYS A 49 0.84 -5.89 2.98
N CYS A 50 2.08 -5.45 3.23
CA CYS A 50 2.43 -4.76 4.47
C CYS A 50 1.63 -3.45 4.57
N ALA A 51 0.91 -3.26 5.69
CA ALA A 51 0.11 -2.06 5.93
C ALA A 51 0.94 -0.76 5.90
N TYR A 52 2.22 -0.85 6.17
CA TYR A 52 3.12 0.31 6.22
C TYR A 52 3.86 0.56 4.89
N CYS A 53 4.69 -0.37 4.43
CA CYS A 53 5.55 -0.14 3.26
C CYS A 53 4.97 -0.62 1.93
N GLU A 54 3.83 -1.33 1.94
CA GLU A 54 3.13 -1.90 0.79
C GLU A 54 3.90 -2.98 0.01
N CYS A 55 4.99 -3.54 0.57
CA CYS A 55 5.59 -4.72 -0.03
C CYS A 55 4.64 -5.92 0.07
N SER A 56 4.70 -6.83 -0.90
CA SER A 56 3.94 -8.09 -0.87
C SER A 56 4.34 -8.95 0.32
N LEU A 57 3.36 -9.54 0.98
CA LEU A 57 3.53 -10.50 2.06
C LEU A 57 3.26 -11.95 1.60
N THR A 58 2.99 -12.15 0.31
CA THR A 58 2.69 -13.45 -0.29
C THR A 58 3.90 -14.07 -1.00
N LYS A 59 5.01 -13.34 -1.14
CA LYS A 59 6.25 -13.82 -1.77
C LYS A 59 7.10 -14.61 -0.77
N GLU A 60 7.80 -15.63 -1.23
CA GLU A 60 8.61 -16.56 -0.42
C GLU A 60 9.58 -15.90 0.57
N SER A 61 10.11 -14.72 0.24
CA SER A 61 11.04 -13.96 1.08
C SER A 61 10.38 -13.00 2.09
N ASN A 62 9.06 -12.78 1.99
CA ASN A 62 8.33 -11.79 2.79
C ASN A 62 7.06 -12.39 3.38
N TYR A 63 7.18 -13.11 4.47
CA TYR A 63 5.99 -13.59 5.19
C TYR A 63 5.43 -12.53 6.13
N MET A 64 4.12 -12.63 6.34
CA MET A 64 3.36 -11.73 7.17
C MET A 64 3.62 -11.99 8.66
N GLU A 65 3.86 -10.92 9.39
CA GLU A 65 3.82 -10.87 10.86
C GLU A 65 2.59 -10.08 11.32
N VAL A 66 1.98 -10.53 12.43
CA VAL A 66 0.90 -9.79 13.08
C VAL A 66 1.54 -8.68 13.91
N GLU A 67 1.37 -7.45 13.46
CA GLU A 67 1.82 -6.26 14.14
C GLU A 67 0.79 -5.77 15.16
N HIS A 68 1.24 -5.33 16.33
CA HIS A 68 0.42 -4.69 17.36
C HIS A 68 0.68 -3.19 17.33
N PHE A 69 -0.27 -2.41 16.81
CA PHE A 69 -0.11 -0.96 16.69
C PHE A 69 0.22 -0.31 18.03
N GLU A 70 -0.57 -0.55 19.06
CA GLU A 70 -0.19 -0.30 20.46
C GLU A 70 0.57 -1.52 20.96
N ASP A 71 1.83 -1.34 21.35
CA ASP A 71 2.76 -2.42 21.70
C ASP A 71 2.19 -3.37 22.76
N LYS A 72 2.19 -4.65 22.49
CA LYS A 72 1.62 -5.69 23.35
C LYS A 72 2.27 -5.82 24.73
N HIS A 73 3.53 -5.40 24.87
CA HIS A 73 4.24 -5.44 26.17
C HIS A 73 3.77 -4.32 27.06
N GLN A 74 3.53 -3.13 26.49
CA GLN A 74 3.04 -1.96 27.22
C GLN A 74 1.52 -2.02 27.39
N TYR A 75 0.79 -2.54 26.41
CA TYR A 75 -0.68 -2.60 26.39
C TYR A 75 -1.19 -4.03 26.21
N PRO A 76 -0.91 -4.96 27.18
CA PRO A 76 -1.24 -6.39 27.04
C PRO A 76 -2.74 -6.66 26.87
N ASP A 77 -3.62 -5.74 27.34
CA ASP A 77 -5.06 -5.82 27.12
C ASP A 77 -5.46 -5.65 25.65
N LYS A 78 -4.57 -5.11 24.82
CA LYS A 78 -4.80 -4.87 23.40
C LYS A 78 -4.30 -5.99 22.48
N VAL A 79 -3.69 -7.04 23.04
CA VAL A 79 -3.01 -8.10 22.28
C VAL A 79 -3.90 -8.85 21.28
N MET A 80 -5.20 -8.96 21.56
CA MET A 80 -6.18 -9.61 20.66
C MET A 80 -7.30 -8.68 20.23
N VAL A 81 -7.15 -7.37 20.46
CA VAL A 81 -8.12 -6.38 19.99
C VAL A 81 -7.93 -6.19 18.49
N TRP A 82 -8.99 -6.45 17.71
CA TRP A 82 -8.94 -6.42 16.24
C TRP A 82 -8.38 -5.11 15.68
N ASP A 83 -8.81 -3.98 16.23
CA ASP A 83 -8.38 -2.66 15.77
C ASP A 83 -6.91 -2.36 16.08
N ASN A 84 -6.28 -3.18 16.94
CA ASN A 84 -4.86 -3.07 17.26
C ASN A 84 -3.95 -3.96 16.40
N LEU A 85 -4.52 -4.83 15.56
CA LEU A 85 -3.75 -5.80 14.78
C LEU A 85 -3.61 -5.34 13.33
N LEU A 86 -2.39 -5.37 12.79
CA LEU A 86 -2.08 -5.01 11.40
C LEU A 86 -1.24 -6.11 10.73
N PRO A 87 -1.40 -6.32 9.42
CA PRO A 87 -0.48 -7.15 8.65
C PRO A 87 0.79 -6.35 8.36
N SER A 88 1.95 -6.86 8.75
CA SER A 88 3.23 -6.17 8.54
C SER A 88 4.30 -7.13 8.03
N CYS A 89 5.29 -6.59 7.30
CA CYS A 89 6.50 -7.33 7.00
C CYS A 89 7.46 -7.30 8.20
N LYS A 90 8.38 -8.25 8.24
CA LYS A 90 9.39 -8.36 9.30
C LYS A 90 10.21 -7.07 9.50
N HIS A 91 10.52 -6.35 8.42
CA HIS A 91 11.23 -5.08 8.51
C HIS A 91 10.44 -4.03 9.31
N CYS A 92 9.23 -3.69 8.87
CA CYS A 92 8.42 -2.66 9.53
C CYS A 92 8.06 -3.05 10.96
N ASN A 93 7.68 -4.32 11.21
CA ASN A 93 7.39 -4.82 12.55
C ASN A 93 8.63 -4.77 13.46
N GLY A 94 9.78 -5.19 12.95
CA GLY A 94 11.05 -5.18 13.69
C GLY A 94 11.53 -3.78 14.04
N HIS A 95 11.46 -2.82 13.11
CA HIS A 95 11.86 -1.43 13.36
C HIS A 95 10.92 -0.73 14.35
N LYS A 96 9.60 -0.90 14.15
CA LYS A 96 8.63 -0.35 15.13
C LYS A 96 8.84 -0.94 16.53
N SER A 97 9.11 -2.23 16.64
CA SER A 97 9.45 -2.90 17.90
C SER A 97 8.49 -2.49 19.06
N LYS A 98 9.04 -1.97 20.14
CA LYS A 98 8.31 -1.53 21.35
C LYS A 98 7.96 -0.03 21.34
N HIS A 99 7.94 0.61 20.17
CA HIS A 99 7.61 2.03 20.08
C HIS A 99 6.23 2.32 20.66
N ASP A 100 6.13 3.34 21.51
CA ASP A 100 4.90 3.74 22.17
C ASP A 100 4.17 4.80 21.33
N VAL A 101 3.24 4.35 20.49
CA VAL A 101 2.45 5.21 19.60
C VAL A 101 1.54 6.21 20.32
N ARG A 102 1.31 6.05 21.63
CA ARG A 102 0.54 7.03 22.42
C ARG A 102 1.38 8.22 22.84
N LYS A 103 2.69 8.02 23.01
CA LYS A 103 3.64 9.10 23.33
C LYS A 103 4.13 9.80 22.09
N ASP A 104 4.59 9.02 21.12
CA ASP A 104 5.09 9.49 19.85
C ASP A 104 4.24 8.90 18.70
N PRO A 105 3.15 9.58 18.31
CA PRO A 105 2.22 9.07 17.31
C PRO A 105 2.88 8.80 15.96
N ILE A 106 2.51 7.67 15.37
CA ILE A 106 2.78 7.32 13.97
C ILE A 106 1.46 7.06 13.25
N ILE A 107 1.49 7.04 11.92
CA ILE A 107 0.31 6.76 11.11
C ILE A 107 -0.22 5.35 11.37
N ASN A 108 -1.50 5.25 11.73
CA ASN A 108 -2.25 4.01 11.66
C ASN A 108 -3.00 3.95 10.33
N PRO A 109 -2.59 3.11 9.36
CA PRO A 109 -3.21 3.08 8.03
C PRO A 109 -4.72 2.74 8.04
N PHE A 110 -5.23 2.12 9.12
CA PHE A 110 -6.66 1.85 9.28
C PHE A 110 -7.45 3.03 9.87
N VAL A 111 -6.78 4.02 10.45
CA VAL A 111 -7.42 5.18 11.10
C VAL A 111 -7.12 6.47 10.35
N ASP A 112 -5.86 6.69 10.02
CA ASP A 112 -5.38 7.93 9.42
C ASP A 112 -5.36 7.83 7.88
N ASN A 113 -5.37 8.97 7.20
CA ASN A 113 -5.11 9.04 5.79
C ASN A 113 -3.62 9.38 5.56
N PRO A 114 -2.81 8.46 5.02
CA PRO A 114 -1.38 8.71 4.85
C PRO A 114 -1.05 9.96 4.03
N ASN A 115 -1.91 10.36 3.09
CA ASN A 115 -1.70 11.57 2.29
C ASN A 115 -1.73 12.87 3.13
N ASP A 116 -2.34 12.86 4.32
CA ASP A 116 -2.36 14.03 5.19
C ASP A 116 -1.00 14.28 5.85
N HIS A 117 -0.19 13.23 6.00
CA HIS A 117 1.08 13.22 6.75
C HIS A 117 2.32 12.98 5.89
N LEU A 118 2.17 12.34 4.72
CA LEU A 118 3.28 11.89 3.87
C LEU A 118 3.13 12.36 2.42
N TYR A 119 4.29 12.53 1.76
CA TYR A 119 4.37 12.66 0.32
C TYR A 119 5.62 11.96 -0.22
N PHE A 120 5.67 11.69 -1.54
CA PHE A 120 6.87 11.19 -2.19
C PHE A 120 7.68 12.32 -2.82
N GLN A 121 9.00 12.27 -2.63
CA GLN A 121 9.97 13.05 -3.36
C GLN A 121 11.18 12.18 -3.70
N TYR A 122 11.51 12.07 -4.98
CA TYR A 122 12.61 11.22 -5.45
C TYR A 122 12.57 9.80 -4.86
N TYR A 123 11.40 9.16 -4.90
CA TYR A 123 11.14 7.80 -4.42
C TYR A 123 11.32 7.59 -2.90
N ARG A 124 11.47 8.68 -2.15
CA ARG A 124 11.56 8.68 -0.69
C ARG A 124 10.28 9.23 -0.09
N TYR A 125 9.84 8.61 0.99
CA TYR A 125 8.83 9.22 1.85
C TYR A 125 9.38 10.50 2.47
N LYS A 126 8.59 11.54 2.45
CA LYS A 126 8.80 12.82 3.11
C LYS A 126 7.60 13.15 3.98
N ALA A 127 7.85 13.81 5.08
CA ALA A 127 6.83 14.20 6.04
C ALA A 127 6.21 15.57 5.69
N LYS A 128 4.92 15.70 5.99
CA LYS A 128 4.20 16.97 6.00
C LYS A 128 4.10 17.53 7.42
N ASP A 129 4.24 16.66 8.42
CA ASP A 129 4.10 16.98 9.84
C ASP A 129 4.91 16.02 10.74
N VAL A 130 4.84 16.20 12.04
CA VAL A 130 5.55 15.39 13.05
C VAL A 130 5.11 13.92 13.03
N ILE A 131 3.83 13.62 12.76
CA ILE A 131 3.33 12.23 12.66
C ILE A 131 3.98 11.53 11.47
N GLY A 132 4.11 12.24 10.34
CA GLY A 132 4.83 11.75 9.17
C GLY A 132 6.33 11.52 9.46
N GLU A 133 7.00 12.44 10.16
CA GLU A 133 8.40 12.31 10.56
C GLU A 133 8.62 11.09 11.45
N ASN A 134 7.82 10.94 12.48
CA ASN A 134 7.85 9.79 13.38
C ASN A 134 7.62 8.49 12.61
N THR A 135 6.64 8.45 11.71
CA THR A 135 6.32 7.27 10.91
C THR A 135 7.48 6.84 10.03
N ILE A 136 8.13 7.79 9.34
CA ILE A 136 9.29 7.50 8.48
C ILE A 136 10.45 6.97 9.32
N SER A 137 10.74 7.60 10.45
CA SER A 137 11.87 7.27 11.32
C SER A 137 11.66 5.93 12.04
N VAL A 138 10.50 5.74 12.69
CA VAL A 138 10.19 4.55 13.50
C VAL A 138 10.11 3.28 12.66
N LEU A 139 9.57 3.37 11.45
CA LEU A 139 9.43 2.23 10.54
C LEU A 139 10.61 2.08 9.57
N ASP A 140 11.56 3.01 9.63
CA ASP A 140 12.68 3.15 8.70
C ASP A 140 12.26 2.99 7.23
N LEU A 141 11.25 3.78 6.83
CA LEU A 141 10.63 3.65 5.51
C LEU A 141 11.58 4.02 4.34
N ASN A 142 12.70 4.66 4.62
CA ASN A 142 13.70 5.03 3.64
C ASN A 142 15.02 4.26 3.79
N ASP A 143 14.99 3.12 4.48
CA ASP A 143 16.15 2.26 4.72
C ASP A 143 17.00 2.04 3.46
N GLY A 144 18.26 2.42 3.55
CA GLY A 144 19.23 2.28 2.48
C GLY A 144 19.85 0.88 2.42
N GLU A 145 20.01 0.19 3.56
CA GLU A 145 20.63 -1.14 3.63
C GLU A 145 19.73 -2.20 2.96
N ARG A 146 18.42 -2.10 3.13
CA ARG A 146 17.44 -2.97 2.47
C ARG A 146 17.04 -2.52 1.07
N ARG A 147 17.69 -1.49 0.55
CA ARG A 147 17.42 -0.95 -0.78
C ARG A 147 15.94 -0.56 -1.00
N MET A 148 15.23 -0.16 0.05
CA MET A 148 13.79 0.19 -0.08
C MET A 148 13.56 1.36 -1.05
N VAL A 149 14.49 2.31 -1.09
CA VAL A 149 14.45 3.44 -2.03
C VAL A 149 14.76 2.95 -3.45
N ASP A 150 15.74 2.05 -3.60
CA ASP A 150 16.14 1.50 -4.90
C ASP A 150 14.99 0.70 -5.54
N ILE A 151 14.33 -0.15 -4.75
CA ILE A 151 13.16 -0.91 -5.21
C ILE A 151 12.06 0.03 -5.70
N ARG A 152 11.78 1.10 -4.97
CA ARG A 152 10.79 2.10 -5.38
C ARG A 152 11.22 2.85 -6.64
N PHE A 153 12.51 3.17 -6.76
CA PHE A 153 13.06 3.77 -7.98
C PHE A 153 12.91 2.84 -9.18
N GLU A 154 13.29 1.56 -9.04
CA GLU A 154 13.16 0.57 -10.12
C GLU A 154 11.71 0.44 -10.60
N ILE A 155 10.75 0.34 -9.66
CA ILE A 155 9.32 0.26 -9.97
C ILE A 155 8.82 1.55 -10.67
N GLY A 156 9.17 2.72 -10.15
CA GLY A 156 8.72 3.99 -10.72
C GLY A 156 9.33 4.24 -12.10
N ASN A 157 10.60 3.91 -12.30
CA ASN A 157 11.28 4.01 -13.58
C ASN A 157 10.66 3.06 -14.62
N PHE A 158 10.36 1.82 -14.23
CA PHE A 158 9.67 0.87 -15.12
C PHE A 158 8.29 1.38 -15.55
N LEU A 159 7.55 1.97 -14.61
CA LEU A 159 6.24 2.57 -14.92
C LEU A 159 6.37 3.72 -15.91
N GLN A 160 7.35 4.62 -15.73
CA GLN A 160 7.60 5.73 -16.64
C GLN A 160 7.96 5.23 -18.05
N GLN A 161 8.88 4.28 -18.18
CA GLN A 161 9.23 3.66 -19.46
C GLN A 161 7.99 3.04 -20.14
N SER A 162 7.14 2.37 -19.37
CA SER A 162 5.89 1.81 -19.89
C SER A 162 4.95 2.88 -20.46
N LEU A 163 4.89 4.07 -19.84
CA LEU A 163 4.09 5.19 -20.35
C LEU A 163 4.64 5.77 -21.66
N GLU A 164 5.96 5.88 -21.80
CA GLU A 164 6.63 6.30 -23.05
C GLU A 164 6.33 5.32 -24.20
N GLU A 165 6.41 4.00 -23.92
CA GLU A 165 6.03 2.98 -24.89
C GLU A 165 4.55 3.05 -25.29
N LEU A 166 3.65 3.34 -24.33
CA LEU A 166 2.23 3.51 -24.62
C LEU A 166 1.95 4.71 -25.51
N LEU A 167 2.64 5.83 -25.33
CA LEU A 167 2.57 6.98 -26.23
C LEU A 167 3.02 6.61 -27.65
N THR A 168 4.11 5.86 -27.78
CA THR A 168 4.57 5.34 -29.09
C THR A 168 3.53 4.45 -29.75
N LYS A 169 2.92 3.52 -28.98
CA LYS A 169 1.83 2.64 -29.48
C LYS A 169 0.59 3.44 -29.89
N LEU A 170 0.27 4.52 -29.18
CA LEU A 170 -0.82 5.42 -29.54
C LEU A 170 -0.55 6.13 -30.88
N GLY A 171 0.68 6.62 -31.11
CA GLY A 171 1.09 7.18 -32.40
C GLY A 171 0.88 6.21 -33.57
N TYR A 172 1.35 4.97 -33.42
CA TYR A 172 1.11 3.92 -34.44
C TYR A 172 -0.36 3.58 -34.66
N TYR A 173 -1.20 3.71 -33.65
CA TYR A 173 -2.65 3.58 -33.81
C TYR A 173 -3.23 4.77 -34.57
N GLN A 174 -2.82 5.99 -34.25
CA GLN A 174 -3.32 7.21 -34.93
C GLN A 174 -2.96 7.25 -36.41
N GLU A 175 -1.77 6.77 -36.79
CA GLU A 175 -1.36 6.66 -38.21
C GLU A 175 -2.18 5.63 -39.01
N ASN A 176 -2.55 4.51 -38.38
CA ASN A 176 -3.28 3.42 -39.02
C ASN A 176 -4.23 2.75 -38.00
N PRO A 177 -5.43 3.31 -37.77
CA PRO A 177 -6.37 2.82 -36.80
C PRO A 177 -7.04 1.52 -37.26
N THR A 178 -6.80 0.44 -36.49
CA THR A 178 -7.44 -0.86 -36.67
C THR A 178 -7.99 -1.37 -35.34
N ILE A 179 -9.01 -2.23 -35.38
CA ILE A 179 -9.62 -2.84 -34.17
C ILE A 179 -8.57 -3.60 -33.31
N PRO A 180 -7.69 -4.46 -33.90
CA PRO A 180 -6.67 -5.14 -33.12
C PRO A 180 -5.70 -4.18 -32.42
N LYS A 181 -5.24 -3.13 -33.10
CA LYS A 181 -4.35 -2.10 -32.48
C LYS A 181 -5.06 -1.36 -31.36
N LYS A 182 -6.33 -0.98 -31.57
CA LYS A 182 -7.16 -0.37 -30.51
C LYS A 182 -7.22 -1.24 -29.26
N ASN A 183 -7.63 -2.50 -29.41
CA ASN A 183 -7.79 -3.42 -28.29
C ASN A 183 -6.46 -3.65 -27.54
N LYS A 184 -5.36 -3.82 -28.29
CA LYS A 184 -4.02 -3.98 -27.71
C LYS A 184 -3.58 -2.75 -26.94
N LEU A 185 -3.81 -1.56 -27.47
CA LEU A 185 -3.45 -0.29 -26.80
C LEU A 185 -4.28 -0.10 -25.53
N VAL A 186 -5.62 -0.17 -25.62
CA VAL A 186 -6.51 0.01 -24.46
C VAL A 186 -6.20 -1.02 -23.37
N GLY A 187 -6.03 -2.29 -23.73
CA GLY A 187 -5.67 -3.33 -22.76
C GLY A 187 -4.32 -3.08 -22.09
N ALA A 188 -3.31 -2.59 -22.83
CA ALA A 188 -2.01 -2.26 -22.25
C ALA A 188 -2.12 -1.07 -21.28
N VAL A 189 -2.88 -0.03 -21.62
CA VAL A 189 -3.11 1.11 -20.73
C VAL A 189 -3.85 0.69 -19.46
N VAL A 190 -4.90 -0.12 -19.56
CA VAL A 190 -5.61 -0.70 -18.41
C VAL A 190 -4.65 -1.44 -17.50
N ASN A 191 -3.81 -2.33 -18.06
CA ASN A 191 -2.85 -3.11 -17.27
C ASN A 191 -1.80 -2.24 -16.57
N THR A 192 -1.36 -1.15 -17.22
CA THR A 192 -0.42 -0.19 -16.60
C THR A 192 -1.08 0.55 -15.43
N ILE A 193 -2.30 1.06 -15.61
CA ILE A 193 -2.99 1.75 -14.51
C ILE A 193 -3.36 0.79 -13.37
N ARG A 194 -3.66 -0.47 -13.64
CA ARG A 194 -3.94 -1.48 -12.62
C ARG A 194 -2.78 -1.69 -11.63
N GLN A 195 -1.53 -1.46 -12.04
CA GLN A 195 -0.38 -1.49 -11.13
C GLN A 195 -0.42 -0.35 -10.09
N CYS A 196 -1.23 0.68 -10.34
CA CYS A 196 -1.42 1.82 -9.47
C CYS A 196 -2.70 1.72 -8.61
N MET A 197 -3.38 0.57 -8.61
CA MET A 197 -4.61 0.35 -7.84
C MET A 197 -4.30 -0.11 -6.42
N PRO A 198 -5.22 0.12 -5.46
CA PRO A 198 -5.01 -0.23 -4.04
C PRO A 198 -4.57 -1.68 -3.79
N GLU A 199 -4.95 -2.61 -4.66
CA GLU A 199 -4.62 -4.04 -4.57
C GLU A 199 -3.17 -4.36 -4.93
N SER A 200 -2.51 -3.47 -5.67
CA SER A 200 -1.15 -3.70 -6.18
C SER A 200 -0.08 -3.33 -5.15
N GLU A 201 1.07 -3.99 -5.24
CA GLU A 201 2.24 -3.65 -4.42
C GLU A 201 2.69 -2.21 -4.71
N TYR A 202 3.16 -1.51 -3.67
CA TYR A 202 3.65 -0.13 -3.78
C TYR A 202 2.66 0.81 -4.48
N SER A 203 1.37 0.57 -4.33
CA SER A 203 0.31 1.25 -5.05
C SER A 203 0.32 2.77 -4.87
N ALA A 204 0.59 3.28 -3.66
CA ALA A 204 0.73 4.72 -3.42
C ALA A 204 1.88 5.33 -4.23
N LEU A 205 3.02 4.63 -4.34
CA LEU A 205 4.14 5.07 -5.17
C LEU A 205 3.76 5.08 -6.65
N CYS A 206 3.26 3.95 -7.15
CA CYS A 206 2.88 3.81 -8.56
C CYS A 206 1.84 4.86 -8.96
N ALA A 207 0.83 5.08 -8.12
CA ALA A 207 -0.18 6.10 -8.35
C ALA A 207 0.42 7.51 -8.37
N THR A 208 1.31 7.83 -7.42
CA THR A 208 1.96 9.15 -7.37
C THR A 208 2.83 9.38 -8.60
N VAL A 209 3.64 8.40 -9.02
CA VAL A 209 4.44 8.48 -10.25
C VAL A 209 3.55 8.65 -11.46
N LEU A 210 2.52 7.80 -11.62
CA LEU A 210 1.57 7.86 -12.74
C LEU A 210 0.98 9.27 -12.89
N HIS A 211 0.41 9.81 -11.82
CA HIS A 211 -0.29 11.09 -11.86
C HIS A 211 0.62 12.33 -11.89
N SER A 212 1.91 12.15 -11.57
CA SER A 212 2.94 13.21 -11.69
C SER A 212 3.64 13.21 -13.05
N CYS A 213 3.41 12.18 -13.88
CA CYS A 213 4.11 11.99 -15.14
C CYS A 213 3.40 12.74 -16.29
N ASP A 214 4.13 13.59 -17.01
CA ASP A 214 3.58 14.34 -18.15
C ASP A 214 3.15 13.42 -19.29
N GLU A 215 3.87 12.31 -19.48
CA GLU A 215 3.56 11.27 -20.46
C GLU A 215 2.17 10.67 -20.20
N TYR A 216 1.80 10.44 -18.95
CA TYR A 216 0.48 9.96 -18.60
C TYR A 216 -0.62 10.98 -18.93
N GLN A 217 -0.41 12.24 -18.59
CA GLN A 217 -1.37 13.30 -18.89
C GLN A 217 -1.55 13.45 -20.41
N LYS A 218 -0.46 13.39 -21.16
CA LYS A 218 -0.49 13.41 -22.64
C LYS A 218 -1.22 12.20 -23.19
N LEU A 219 -0.87 10.99 -22.75
CA LEU A 219 -1.53 9.74 -23.15
C LEU A 219 -3.05 9.79 -22.92
N LYS A 220 -3.46 10.18 -21.71
CA LYS A 220 -4.87 10.32 -21.32
C LYS A 220 -5.62 11.30 -22.22
N ASN A 221 -5.04 12.47 -22.46
CA ASN A 221 -5.67 13.52 -23.27
C ASN A 221 -5.81 13.04 -24.75
N GLU A 222 -4.78 12.49 -25.33
CA GLU A 222 -4.82 12.00 -26.71
C GLU A 222 -5.79 10.80 -26.87
N MET A 223 -5.81 9.88 -25.92
CA MET A 223 -6.80 8.77 -25.93
C MET A 223 -8.24 9.27 -25.82
N LYS A 224 -8.50 10.34 -25.06
CA LYS A 224 -9.83 11.00 -25.02
C LYS A 224 -10.21 11.58 -26.36
N LYS A 225 -9.29 12.30 -27.04
CA LYS A 225 -9.53 12.85 -28.39
C LYS A 225 -9.85 11.75 -29.41
N CYS A 226 -9.22 10.60 -29.30
CA CYS A 226 -9.44 9.46 -30.19
C CYS A 226 -10.67 8.61 -29.80
N GLY A 227 -11.42 8.94 -28.74
CA GLY A 227 -12.53 8.13 -28.23
C GLY A 227 -12.13 6.77 -27.67
N LEU A 228 -10.87 6.65 -27.18
CA LEU A 228 -10.30 5.40 -26.63
C LEU A 228 -10.35 5.35 -25.08
N TRP A 229 -10.64 6.47 -24.43
CA TRP A 229 -10.70 6.57 -22.97
C TRP A 229 -12.03 6.02 -22.48
N THR A 230 -12.02 4.74 -22.07
CA THR A 230 -13.22 4.01 -21.63
C THR A 230 -13.66 4.39 -20.21
N LYS A 231 -14.86 3.95 -19.81
CA LYS A 231 -15.33 4.09 -18.44
C LYS A 231 -14.39 3.39 -17.46
N GLU A 232 -13.96 2.17 -17.77
CA GLU A 232 -12.99 1.42 -16.95
C GLU A 232 -11.70 2.21 -16.70
N LEU A 233 -11.13 2.81 -17.75
CA LEU A 233 -9.94 3.65 -17.62
C LEU A 233 -10.19 4.87 -16.73
N ASN A 234 -11.37 5.46 -16.84
CA ASN A 234 -11.74 6.60 -16.00
C ASN A 234 -11.89 6.21 -14.53
N ASP A 235 -12.53 5.08 -14.24
CA ASP A 235 -12.73 4.57 -12.89
C ASP A 235 -11.37 4.20 -12.24
N CYS A 236 -10.47 3.54 -12.98
CA CYS A 236 -9.11 3.26 -12.55
C CYS A 236 -8.29 4.53 -12.31
N ASP A 237 -8.37 5.53 -13.19
CA ASP A 237 -7.71 6.83 -13.05
C ASP A 237 -8.13 7.56 -11.77
N GLN A 238 -9.42 7.57 -11.48
CA GLN A 238 -9.95 8.19 -10.27
C GLN A 238 -9.52 7.44 -9.00
N THR A 239 -9.63 6.12 -9.02
CA THR A 239 -9.26 5.28 -7.87
C THR A 239 -7.79 5.40 -7.54
N SER A 240 -6.90 5.31 -8.54
CA SER A 240 -5.46 5.47 -8.34
C SER A 240 -5.10 6.88 -7.85
N ARG A 241 -5.81 7.92 -8.33
CA ARG A 241 -5.56 9.30 -7.89
C ARG A 241 -5.84 9.52 -6.40
N ASN A 242 -6.82 8.82 -5.84
CA ASN A 242 -7.20 8.95 -4.43
C ASN A 242 -6.14 8.41 -3.45
N ILE A 243 -5.20 7.60 -3.91
CA ILE A 243 -4.13 7.02 -3.09
C ILE A 243 -2.76 7.65 -3.34
N CYS A 244 -2.69 8.70 -4.14
CA CYS A 244 -1.45 9.45 -4.37
C CYS A 244 -0.98 10.14 -3.09
N LEU A 245 0.34 10.19 -2.92
CA LEU A 245 1.01 10.93 -1.86
C LEU A 245 1.69 12.16 -2.47
N PHE A 246 0.89 13.19 -2.75
CA PHE A 246 1.39 14.47 -3.25
C PHE A 246 1.85 15.38 -2.09
N LYS A 247 2.78 16.31 -2.42
CA LYS A 247 3.21 17.36 -1.51
C LYS A 247 2.07 18.31 -1.15
#